data_df4406d858dcd209a9a3adee9821c740
#
_entry.id   df4406d858dcd209a9a3adee9821c740
#
_cell.length_a   1.000
_cell.length_b   1.000
_cell.length_c   1.000
_cell.angle_alpha   90.00
_cell.angle_beta   90.00
_cell.angle_gamma   90.00
#
_symmetry.space_group_name_H-M   'P 1'
#
loop_
_entity.id
_entity.type
_entity.pdbx_description
1 polymer ?
#
loop_
_entity_poly.entity_id
_entity_poly.type
_entity_poly.pdbx_seq_one_letter_code
_entity_poly.pdbx_strand_id
1 'polypeptide(L)'
;TGDVSFKFLNRAGAGHATVLDLTENMLVEGRKRAEASEMEQSLDWLVGDAMALPFADNSFDVYTISFGIRNVTRPEDALSEAFRVLRPGGRLMVLEFSQIPVPLVQKAYDLYSFNIIPAMGKMIANDRDSYQYLVESIRKFPNQETFLNMIRGAGFENVSYRNLSLGIAALHSGWKI
;
A
#
# COMPACT_ATOMS: atom_id res chain seq x y z
N THR A 1 -6.79 6.97 4.56
CA THR A 1 -6.66 8.15 5.45
C THR A 1 -5.66 9.20 4.98
N GLY A 2 -4.99 9.02 3.84
CA GLY A 2 -4.15 10.03 3.17
C GLY A 2 -2.76 10.29 3.78
N ASP A 3 -2.33 9.53 4.78
CA ASP A 3 -1.06 9.77 5.50
C ASP A 3 0.17 9.87 4.60
N VAL A 4 0.24 9.04 3.57
CA VAL A 4 1.35 9.06 2.60
C VAL A 4 1.31 10.33 1.77
N SER A 5 0.12 10.73 1.31
CA SER A 5 -0.08 11.94 0.50
C SER A 5 0.27 13.20 1.29
N PHE A 6 -0.15 13.29 2.56
CA PHE A 6 0.24 14.40 3.44
C PHE A 6 1.76 14.54 3.60
N LYS A 7 2.43 13.42 3.88
CA LYS A 7 3.90 13.41 4.03
C LYS A 7 4.62 13.73 2.72
N PHE A 8 4.08 13.25 1.61
CA PHE A 8 4.63 13.52 0.28
C PHE A 8 4.53 15.02 -0.05
N LEU A 9 3.34 15.61 0.04
CA LEU A 9 3.13 17.02 -0.26
C LEU A 9 3.94 17.94 0.64
N ASN A 10 3.97 17.67 1.94
CA ASN A 10 4.79 18.41 2.89
C ASN A 10 6.29 18.38 2.53
N ARG A 11 6.78 17.25 2.03
CA ARG A 11 8.20 17.11 1.68
C ARG A 11 8.53 17.66 0.30
N ALA A 12 7.60 17.58 -0.63
CA ALA A 12 7.76 18.10 -1.98
C ALA A 12 7.66 19.64 -2.03
N GLY A 13 6.97 20.23 -1.06
CA GLY A 13 6.73 21.68 -0.98
C GLY A 13 5.75 22.23 -2.02
N ALA A 14 5.40 21.44 -3.01
CA ALA A 14 4.39 21.74 -4.04
C ALA A 14 3.91 20.44 -4.70
N GLY A 15 2.72 20.46 -5.29
CA GLY A 15 2.15 19.34 -6.00
C GLY A 15 0.68 19.13 -5.69
N HIS A 16 0.12 18.11 -6.31
CA HIS A 16 -1.26 17.70 -6.11
C HIS A 16 -1.29 16.17 -5.96
N ALA A 17 -2.14 15.65 -5.09
CA ALA A 17 -2.30 14.21 -4.92
C ALA A 17 -3.77 13.80 -4.92
N THR A 18 -4.07 12.69 -5.55
CA THR A 18 -5.39 12.04 -5.46
C THR A 18 -5.30 10.85 -4.52
N VAL A 19 -6.14 10.84 -3.51
CA VAL A 19 -6.29 9.73 -2.57
C VAL A 19 -7.49 8.90 -3.01
N LEU A 20 -7.24 7.64 -3.37
CA LEU A 20 -8.27 6.71 -3.78
C LEU A 20 -8.37 5.57 -2.77
N ASP A 21 -9.56 5.23 -2.35
CA ASP A 21 -9.87 4.08 -1.50
C ASP A 21 -11.23 3.50 -1.88
N LEU A 22 -11.40 2.20 -1.74
CA LEU A 22 -12.68 1.54 -1.96
C LEU A 22 -13.68 1.85 -0.83
N THR A 23 -13.17 2.19 0.36
CA THR A 23 -13.93 2.44 1.58
C THR A 23 -14.15 3.94 1.80
N GLU A 24 -15.35 4.42 1.55
CA GLU A 24 -15.70 5.84 1.68
C GLU A 24 -15.39 6.41 3.07
N ASN A 25 -15.63 5.66 4.14
CA ASN A 25 -15.36 6.10 5.51
C ASN A 25 -13.87 6.46 5.73
N MET A 26 -12.95 5.78 5.06
CA MET A 26 -11.51 6.09 5.12
C MET A 26 -11.21 7.44 4.49
N LEU A 27 -11.90 7.77 3.40
CA LEU A 27 -11.76 9.05 2.71
C LEU A 27 -12.38 10.20 3.51
N VAL A 28 -13.52 9.97 4.14
CA VAL A 28 -14.17 10.96 5.02
C VAL A 28 -13.23 11.34 6.17
N GLU A 29 -12.61 10.36 6.80
CA GLU A 29 -11.64 10.62 7.87
C GLU A 29 -10.39 11.34 7.37
N GLY A 30 -9.93 10.98 6.17
CA GLY A 30 -8.81 11.65 5.52
C GLY A 30 -9.09 13.12 5.21
N ARG A 31 -10.27 13.44 4.69
CA ARG A 31 -10.70 14.83 4.41
C ARG A 31 -10.70 15.71 5.66
N LYS A 32 -11.29 15.23 6.77
CA LYS A 32 -11.26 15.96 8.05
C LYS A 32 -9.83 16.31 8.50
N ARG A 33 -8.90 15.41 8.26
CA ARG A 33 -7.48 15.63 8.59
C ARG A 33 -6.80 16.60 7.63
N ALA A 34 -7.19 16.60 6.34
CA ALA A 34 -6.70 17.55 5.34
C ALA A 34 -7.15 18.99 5.68
N GLU A 35 -8.43 19.16 6.03
CA GLU A 35 -9.00 20.43 6.50
C GLU A 35 -8.20 20.98 7.69
N ALA A 36 -7.93 20.12 8.69
CA ALA A 36 -7.19 20.50 9.89
C ALA A 36 -5.70 20.84 9.62
N SER A 37 -5.15 20.45 8.49
CA SER A 37 -3.73 20.63 8.13
C SER A 37 -3.51 21.65 7.00
N GLU A 38 -4.55 22.37 6.56
CA GLU A 38 -4.51 23.35 5.47
C GLU A 38 -4.05 22.79 4.11
N MET A 39 -4.17 21.46 3.92
CA MET A 39 -3.79 20.77 2.68
C MET A 39 -4.94 20.45 1.76
N GLU A 40 -6.15 20.89 2.07
CA GLU A 40 -7.37 20.52 1.36
C GLU A 40 -7.29 20.84 -0.14
N GLN A 41 -6.71 21.98 -0.50
CA GLN A 41 -6.61 22.44 -1.90
C GLN A 41 -5.60 21.62 -2.74
N SER A 42 -4.75 20.83 -2.11
CA SER A 42 -3.73 20.01 -2.79
C SER A 42 -4.11 18.53 -2.88
N LEU A 43 -5.33 18.18 -2.47
CA LEU A 43 -5.79 16.80 -2.35
C LEU A 43 -7.16 16.58 -2.98
N ASP A 44 -7.25 15.61 -3.89
CA ASP A 44 -8.52 15.03 -4.32
C ASP A 44 -8.79 13.72 -3.58
N TRP A 45 -10.07 13.44 -3.37
CA TRP A 45 -10.53 12.25 -2.65
C TRP A 45 -11.56 11.51 -3.49
N LEU A 46 -11.28 10.28 -3.87
CA LEU A 46 -12.11 9.52 -4.78
C LEU A 46 -12.37 8.10 -4.27
N VAL A 47 -13.63 7.70 -4.23
CA VAL A 47 -14.00 6.29 -4.04
C VAL A 47 -13.74 5.55 -5.35
N GLY A 48 -12.94 4.47 -5.30
CA GLY A 48 -12.61 3.73 -6.52
C GLY A 48 -11.85 2.45 -6.22
N ASP A 49 -11.81 1.58 -7.24
CA ASP A 49 -11.11 0.31 -7.22
C ASP A 49 -9.72 0.46 -7.86
N ALA A 50 -8.70 -0.02 -7.17
CA ALA A 50 -7.33 -0.03 -7.70
C ALA A 50 -7.18 -0.89 -8.97
N MET A 51 -8.09 -1.85 -9.20
CA MET A 51 -8.12 -2.70 -10.39
C MET A 51 -8.82 -2.03 -11.60
N ALA A 52 -9.43 -0.85 -11.42
CA ALA A 52 -10.14 -0.12 -12.47
C ALA A 52 -10.09 1.38 -12.17
N LEU A 53 -8.93 1.99 -12.34
CA LEU A 53 -8.70 3.39 -11.98
C LEU A 53 -9.42 4.34 -12.96
N PRO A 54 -10.24 5.28 -12.46
CA PRO A 54 -11.00 6.21 -13.29
C PRO A 54 -10.16 7.40 -13.78
N PHE A 55 -8.94 7.11 -14.22
CA PHE A 55 -8.00 8.11 -14.72
C PHE A 55 -7.55 7.77 -16.13
N ALA A 56 -7.17 8.79 -16.89
CA ALA A 56 -6.58 8.62 -18.21
C ALA A 56 -5.18 7.99 -18.12
N ASP A 57 -4.73 7.39 -19.22
CA ASP A 57 -3.37 6.90 -19.35
C ASP A 57 -2.37 8.05 -19.15
N ASN A 58 -1.23 7.76 -18.56
CA ASN A 58 -0.10 8.70 -18.41
C ASN A 58 -0.48 10.00 -17.68
N SER A 59 -1.31 9.91 -16.61
CA SER A 59 -1.82 11.07 -15.86
C SER A 59 -0.95 11.44 -14.66
N PHE A 60 -0.16 10.52 -14.12
CA PHE A 60 0.54 10.69 -12.85
C PHE A 60 2.05 10.49 -12.95
N ASP A 61 2.78 11.22 -12.12
CA ASP A 61 4.24 11.10 -11.95
C ASP A 61 4.61 9.95 -11.02
N VAL A 62 3.81 9.78 -9.98
CA VAL A 62 4.06 8.82 -8.90
C VAL A 62 2.76 8.13 -8.53
N TYR A 63 2.82 6.82 -8.40
CA TYR A 63 1.75 6.01 -7.85
C TYR A 63 2.24 5.33 -6.57
N THR A 64 1.49 5.47 -5.49
CA THR A 64 1.83 4.82 -4.22
C THR A 64 0.67 4.02 -3.69
N ILE A 65 0.95 2.84 -3.15
CA ILE A 65 0.00 2.05 -2.38
C ILE A 65 0.68 1.55 -1.11
N SER A 66 0.04 1.78 0.05
CA SER A 66 0.61 1.42 1.35
C SER A 66 -0.39 0.61 2.15
N PHE A 67 -0.01 -0.64 2.49
CA PHE A 67 -0.80 -1.58 3.28
C PHE A 67 -2.20 -1.86 2.72
N GLY A 68 -2.35 -1.77 1.39
CA GLY A 68 -3.62 -1.92 0.68
C GLY A 68 -3.63 -3.05 -0.34
N ILE A 69 -2.49 -3.28 -1.04
CA ILE A 69 -2.47 -4.19 -2.20
C ILE A 69 -2.73 -5.65 -1.81
N ARG A 70 -2.43 -6.07 -0.58
CA ARG A 70 -2.75 -7.43 -0.11
C ARG A 70 -4.25 -7.70 -0.02
N ASN A 71 -5.08 -6.65 0.03
CA ASN A 71 -6.54 -6.73 0.08
C ASN A 71 -7.19 -6.70 -1.31
N VAL A 72 -6.39 -6.44 -2.35
CA VAL A 72 -6.86 -6.43 -3.73
C VAL A 72 -7.04 -7.88 -4.22
N THR A 73 -8.17 -8.17 -4.83
CA THR A 73 -8.52 -9.52 -5.27
C THR A 73 -7.58 -10.03 -6.36
N ARG A 74 -7.15 -9.17 -7.27
CA ARG A 74 -6.21 -9.44 -8.36
C ARG A 74 -5.12 -8.37 -8.37
N PRO A 75 -4.03 -8.55 -7.61
CA PRO A 75 -2.96 -7.57 -7.53
C PRO A 75 -2.31 -7.25 -8.89
N GLU A 76 -2.28 -8.21 -9.82
CA GLU A 76 -1.77 -8.02 -11.17
C GLU A 76 -2.56 -6.96 -11.94
N ASP A 77 -3.89 -6.94 -11.81
CA ASP A 77 -4.74 -5.95 -12.45
C ASP A 77 -4.46 -4.55 -11.87
N ALA A 78 -4.31 -4.45 -10.55
CA ALA A 78 -3.97 -3.18 -9.90
C ALA A 78 -2.57 -2.68 -10.31
N LEU A 79 -1.60 -3.57 -10.49
CA LEU A 79 -0.28 -3.21 -10.99
C LEU A 79 -0.32 -2.76 -12.46
N SER A 80 -1.15 -3.41 -13.29
CA SER A 80 -1.38 -3.02 -14.69
C SER A 80 -2.03 -1.65 -14.79
N GLU A 81 -3.02 -1.37 -13.94
CA GLU A 81 -3.66 -0.05 -13.85
C GLU A 81 -2.68 1.03 -13.36
N ALA A 82 -1.87 0.72 -12.35
CA ALA A 82 -0.81 1.62 -11.90
C ALA A 82 0.19 1.93 -13.02
N PHE A 83 0.56 0.92 -13.83
CA PHE A 83 1.41 1.13 -15.00
C PHE A 83 0.72 1.99 -16.05
N ARG A 84 -0.56 1.73 -16.33
CA ARG A 84 -1.34 2.49 -17.32
C ARG A 84 -1.39 3.98 -16.99
N VAL A 85 -1.74 4.31 -15.74
CA VAL A 85 -1.95 5.70 -15.31
C VAL A 85 -0.65 6.48 -15.10
N LEU A 86 0.47 5.80 -14.85
CA LEU A 86 1.77 6.45 -14.75
C LEU A 86 2.27 6.86 -16.13
N ARG A 87 2.85 8.06 -16.23
CA ARG A 87 3.52 8.53 -17.43
C ARG A 87 4.91 7.89 -17.62
N PRO A 88 5.48 7.85 -18.81
CA PRO A 88 6.89 7.49 -19.00
C PRO A 88 7.79 8.34 -18.08
N GLY A 89 8.72 7.69 -17.39
CA GLY A 89 9.51 8.29 -16.31
C GLY A 89 8.80 8.31 -14.94
N GLY A 90 7.55 7.87 -14.86
CA GLY A 90 6.78 7.77 -13.63
C GLY A 90 7.22 6.61 -12.74
N ARG A 91 6.98 6.73 -11.44
CA ARG A 91 7.45 5.78 -10.43
C ARG A 91 6.32 5.14 -9.66
N LEU A 92 6.36 3.82 -9.59
CA LEU A 92 5.57 3.01 -8.65
C LEU A 92 6.31 2.85 -7.32
N MET A 93 5.59 2.96 -6.21
CA MET A 93 6.07 2.63 -4.87
C MET A 93 5.00 1.85 -4.10
N VAL A 94 5.34 0.65 -3.63
CA VAL A 94 4.45 -0.21 -2.86
C VAL A 94 5.08 -0.54 -1.52
N LEU A 95 4.44 -0.10 -0.44
CA LEU A 95 4.79 -0.48 0.93
C LEU A 95 3.77 -1.50 1.42
N GLU A 96 4.22 -2.71 1.71
CA GLU A 96 3.32 -3.75 2.19
C GLU A 96 4.02 -4.67 3.20
N PHE A 97 3.21 -5.34 4.03
CA PHE A 97 3.69 -6.43 4.85
C PHE A 97 4.28 -7.54 3.97
N SER A 98 5.29 -8.20 4.48
CA SER A 98 6.00 -9.23 3.72
C SER A 98 6.48 -10.36 4.63
N GLN A 99 7.09 -11.37 4.04
CA GLN A 99 7.59 -12.51 4.76
C GLN A 99 9.00 -12.25 5.29
N ILE A 100 9.23 -12.59 6.54
CA ILE A 100 10.56 -12.45 7.15
C ILE A 100 11.50 -13.47 6.53
N PRO A 101 12.63 -13.04 5.93
CA PRO A 101 13.51 -13.94 5.18
C PRO A 101 14.32 -14.93 6.06
N VAL A 102 14.33 -14.72 7.38
CA VAL A 102 15.07 -15.58 8.32
C VAL A 102 14.11 -16.59 8.99
N PRO A 103 14.21 -17.90 8.71
CA PRO A 103 13.23 -18.89 9.15
C PRO A 103 13.02 -18.95 10.67
N LEU A 104 14.07 -18.73 11.47
CA LEU A 104 13.96 -18.74 12.93
C LEU A 104 13.19 -17.51 13.43
N VAL A 105 13.45 -16.34 12.85
CA VAL A 105 12.77 -15.10 13.17
C VAL A 105 11.31 -15.16 12.69
N GLN A 106 11.08 -15.75 11.52
CA GLN A 106 9.73 -15.99 11.00
C GLN A 106 8.91 -16.86 11.96
N LYS A 107 9.46 -17.97 12.47
CA LYS A 107 8.77 -18.85 13.44
C LYS A 107 8.43 -18.11 14.74
N ALA A 108 9.34 -17.32 15.27
CA ALA A 108 9.12 -16.53 16.47
C ALA A 108 8.03 -15.44 16.24
N TYR A 109 8.08 -14.77 15.10
CA TYR A 109 7.06 -13.79 14.70
C TYR A 109 5.70 -14.44 14.47
N ASP A 110 5.65 -15.63 13.87
CA ASP A 110 4.42 -16.39 13.68
C ASP A 110 3.76 -16.76 15.00
N LEU A 111 4.54 -17.26 15.95
CA LEU A 111 4.04 -17.59 17.28
C LEU A 111 3.47 -16.35 17.98
N TYR A 112 4.17 -15.22 17.89
CA TYR A 112 3.72 -13.93 18.42
C TYR A 112 2.45 -13.44 17.71
N SER A 113 2.43 -13.43 16.37
CA SER A 113 1.34 -12.87 15.58
C SER A 113 0.04 -13.68 15.69
N PHE A 114 0.12 -15.02 15.83
CA PHE A 114 -1.08 -15.86 15.95
C PHE A 114 -1.67 -15.91 17.35
N ASN A 115 -0.83 -15.83 18.36
CA ASN A 115 -1.30 -16.03 19.73
C ASN A 115 -1.45 -14.72 20.49
N ILE A 116 -0.56 -13.76 20.26
CA ILE A 116 -0.50 -12.53 21.05
C ILE A 116 -1.28 -11.40 20.37
N ILE A 117 -1.12 -11.18 19.07
CA ILE A 117 -1.80 -10.06 18.38
C ILE A 117 -3.35 -10.21 18.45
N PRO A 118 -3.97 -11.36 18.12
CA PRO A 118 -5.42 -11.51 18.24
C PRO A 118 -5.93 -11.42 19.68
N ALA A 119 -5.15 -11.93 20.66
CA ALA A 119 -5.51 -11.82 22.07
C ALA A 119 -5.48 -10.37 22.54
N MET A 120 -4.48 -9.59 22.15
CA MET A 120 -4.40 -8.15 22.39
C MET A 120 -5.54 -7.39 21.70
N GLY A 121 -5.85 -7.75 20.45
CA GLY A 121 -6.97 -7.17 19.70
C GLY A 121 -8.30 -7.33 20.43
N LYS A 122 -8.56 -8.53 20.96
CA LYS A 122 -9.75 -8.80 21.78
C LYS A 122 -9.75 -7.97 23.08
N MET A 123 -8.59 -7.81 23.70
CA MET A 123 -8.48 -7.14 25.00
C MET A 123 -8.50 -5.62 24.90
N ILE A 124 -7.96 -5.04 23.82
CA ILE A 124 -7.79 -3.59 23.66
C ILE A 124 -8.87 -2.97 22.77
N ALA A 125 -9.21 -3.63 21.66
CA ALA A 125 -10.13 -3.09 20.65
C ALA A 125 -11.47 -3.86 20.56
N ASN A 126 -11.63 -4.97 21.28
CA ASN A 126 -12.75 -5.91 21.18
C ASN A 126 -13.03 -6.41 19.73
N ASP A 127 -11.97 -6.47 18.90
CA ASP A 127 -12.02 -6.78 17.46
C ASP A 127 -10.98 -7.85 17.08
N ARG A 128 -11.25 -9.08 17.53
CA ARG A 128 -10.39 -10.23 17.25
C ARG A 128 -10.35 -10.56 15.76
N ASP A 129 -11.47 -10.42 15.07
CA ASP A 129 -11.63 -10.90 13.69
C ASP A 129 -10.81 -10.06 12.71
N SER A 130 -10.76 -8.74 12.89
CA SER A 130 -9.90 -7.85 12.09
C SER A 130 -8.42 -8.19 12.27
N TYR A 131 -7.98 -8.52 13.46
CA TYR A 131 -6.58 -8.92 13.71
C TYR A 131 -6.27 -10.31 13.16
N GLN A 132 -7.19 -11.24 13.21
CA GLN A 132 -7.02 -12.54 12.57
C GLN A 132 -6.94 -12.38 11.06
N TYR A 133 -7.84 -11.61 10.46
CA TYR A 133 -7.79 -11.27 9.02
C TYR A 133 -6.45 -10.66 8.62
N LEU A 134 -5.93 -9.72 9.41
CA LEU A 134 -4.63 -9.10 9.16
C LEU A 134 -3.51 -10.16 9.06
N VAL A 135 -3.42 -11.06 10.04
CA VAL A 135 -2.38 -12.11 10.06
C VAL A 135 -2.55 -13.06 8.87
N GLU A 136 -3.78 -13.46 8.54
CA GLU A 136 -4.06 -14.34 7.42
C GLU A 136 -3.76 -13.68 6.06
N SER A 137 -4.14 -12.41 5.89
CA SER A 137 -3.87 -11.67 4.65
C SER A 137 -2.37 -11.46 4.39
N ILE A 138 -1.60 -11.16 5.45
CA ILE A 138 -0.13 -11.07 5.36
C ILE A 138 0.48 -12.39 4.89
N ARG A 139 0.01 -13.52 5.40
CA ARG A 139 0.54 -14.84 5.03
C ARG A 139 0.21 -15.26 3.61
N LYS A 140 -0.95 -14.87 3.11
CA LYS A 140 -1.38 -15.16 1.73
C LYS A 140 -0.66 -14.28 0.72
N PHE A 141 -0.15 -13.12 1.16
CA PHE A 141 0.55 -12.20 0.28
C PHE A 141 1.90 -12.78 -0.17
N PRO A 142 2.29 -12.60 -1.43
CA PRO A 142 3.55 -13.12 -1.95
C PRO A 142 4.77 -12.57 -1.21
N ASN A 143 5.85 -13.35 -1.19
CA ASN A 143 7.13 -12.88 -0.66
C ASN A 143 7.72 -11.78 -1.56
N GLN A 144 8.79 -11.13 -1.10
CA GLN A 144 9.41 -9.98 -1.76
C GLN A 144 9.79 -10.25 -3.22
N GLU A 145 10.46 -11.38 -3.49
CA GLU A 145 10.91 -11.72 -4.85
C GLU A 145 9.74 -12.05 -5.78
N THR A 146 8.76 -12.78 -5.28
CA THR A 146 7.55 -13.09 -6.06
C THR A 146 6.81 -11.81 -6.41
N PHE A 147 6.62 -10.91 -5.45
CA PHE A 147 5.93 -9.65 -5.69
C PHE A 147 6.74 -8.70 -6.59
N LEU A 148 8.07 -8.69 -6.47
CA LEU A 148 8.96 -7.98 -7.39
C LEU A 148 8.75 -8.46 -8.85
N ASN A 149 8.66 -9.77 -9.04
CA ASN A 149 8.43 -10.34 -10.38
C ASN A 149 7.02 -10.02 -10.91
N MET A 150 6.00 -9.91 -10.05
CA MET A 150 4.67 -9.43 -10.45
C MET A 150 4.74 -7.97 -10.95
N ILE A 151 5.48 -7.10 -10.26
CA ILE A 151 5.69 -5.71 -10.70
C ILE A 151 6.40 -5.66 -12.05
N ARG A 152 7.44 -6.50 -12.27
CA ARG A 152 8.09 -6.63 -13.58
C ARG A 152 7.14 -7.13 -14.66
N GLY A 153 6.31 -8.10 -14.32
CA GLY A 153 5.27 -8.65 -15.22
C GLY A 153 4.25 -7.62 -15.68
N ALA A 154 3.98 -6.58 -14.87
CA ALA A 154 3.12 -5.46 -15.24
C ALA A 154 3.81 -4.42 -16.15
N GLY A 155 5.09 -4.60 -16.50
CA GLY A 155 5.84 -3.73 -17.43
C GLY A 155 6.79 -2.74 -16.76
N PHE A 156 6.91 -2.73 -15.43
CA PHE A 156 7.85 -1.85 -14.74
C PHE A 156 9.29 -2.32 -14.90
N GLU A 157 10.19 -1.38 -15.04
CA GLU A 157 11.65 -1.60 -15.12
C GLU A 157 12.36 -1.08 -13.87
N ASN A 158 13.64 -1.44 -13.71
CA ASN A 158 14.47 -1.07 -12.56
C ASN A 158 13.78 -1.41 -11.21
N VAL A 159 13.06 -2.54 -11.21
CA VAL A 159 12.30 -2.98 -10.03
C VAL A 159 13.25 -3.47 -8.96
N SER A 160 13.07 -2.93 -7.77
CA SER A 160 13.83 -3.30 -6.57
C SER A 160 12.95 -3.28 -5.33
N TYR A 161 13.41 -3.92 -4.27
CA TYR A 161 12.79 -3.80 -2.95
C TYR A 161 13.80 -3.58 -1.84
N ARG A 162 13.32 -3.03 -0.75
CA ARG A 162 14.06 -2.86 0.50
C ARG A 162 13.24 -3.39 1.66
N ASN A 163 13.80 -4.32 2.42
CA ASN A 163 13.20 -4.81 3.64
C ASN A 163 13.23 -3.74 4.75
N LEU A 164 12.14 -3.65 5.48
CA LEU A 164 11.97 -2.80 6.65
C LEU A 164 11.65 -3.69 7.85
N SER A 165 12.11 -3.28 9.04
CA SER A 165 11.84 -4.01 10.28
C SER A 165 12.13 -5.52 10.16
N LEU A 166 13.34 -5.88 9.73
CA LEU A 166 13.79 -7.26 9.54
C LEU A 166 12.98 -8.06 8.49
N GLY A 167 12.25 -7.40 7.61
CA GLY A 167 11.44 -8.02 6.56
C GLY A 167 9.95 -8.16 6.91
N ILE A 168 9.50 -7.65 8.06
CA ILE A 168 8.07 -7.57 8.41
C ILE A 168 7.29 -6.75 7.38
N ALA A 169 7.92 -5.73 6.83
CA ALA A 169 7.42 -4.98 5.68
C ALA A 169 8.52 -4.83 4.63
N ALA A 170 8.12 -4.61 3.39
CA ALA A 170 9.02 -4.30 2.29
C ALA A 170 8.49 -3.11 1.48
N LEU A 171 9.40 -2.25 1.06
CA LEU A 171 9.13 -1.18 0.11
C LEU A 171 9.64 -1.61 -1.26
N HIS A 172 8.73 -1.88 -2.18
CA HIS A 172 9.03 -2.15 -3.57
C HIS A 172 8.94 -0.87 -4.38
N SER A 173 9.75 -0.74 -5.42
CA SER A 173 9.63 0.36 -6.38
C SER A 173 10.03 -0.09 -7.78
N GLY A 174 9.41 0.52 -8.79
CA GLY A 174 9.71 0.31 -10.20
C GLY A 174 9.41 1.58 -10.99
N TRP A 175 9.89 1.64 -12.23
CA TRP A 175 9.75 2.78 -13.13
C TRP A 175 9.04 2.35 -14.41
N LYS A 176 8.18 3.21 -14.92
CA LYS A 176 7.69 3.10 -16.30
C LYS A 176 8.68 3.82 -17.20
N ILE A 177 9.43 3.08 -18.03
CA ILE A 177 10.43 3.61 -18.95
C ILE A 177 9.92 3.50 -20.38
#